data_fb339c53fe50bb5ace7b38f9324bae11
#
_entry.id   fb339c53fe50bb5ace7b38f9324bae11
#
_cell.length_a   1.000
_cell.length_b   1.000
_cell.length_c   1.000
_cell.angle_alpha   90.00
_cell.angle_beta   90.00
_cell.angle_gamma   90.00
#
_symmetry.space_group_name_H-M   'P 1'
#
loop_
_entity.id
_entity.type
_entity.pdbx_description
1 polymer ?
#
loop_
_entity_poly.entity_id
_entity_poly.type
_entity_poly.pdbx_seq_one_letter_code
_entity_poly.pdbx_strand_id
1 'polypeptide(L)'
;MNRGLGLIIILTLFCSFASALPPGFCLGEEGGLALGVFAPEKTPSGEEHILLDEIQAFREKIGRPIAIGVFSDEWMNDRKFPAENAKTLRNEGMVPYIRFMMRSSDTPYQKEPFYTLSNIALGKFDGELISWAREARSFGSPILIEYGTEINQWNYPWNGYWNGNQKGQDLFKDAYRHIIRIMREEGASNLIWIYHVNAESQPADEWNNMTGYYPGDEYCDLVAVSLFGTKKPFETGTKKFSDAIDSTLSTLQAGGIQKPILLITGTDVQSRFEDPATFVSNVLSSLSGQTWPDIKGLIWLNAAWKNDNNPLHDTSMRLQDNATVAAAFKSGLQTIQIQGLLTCS
;
A
#
# COMPACT_ATOMS: atom_id res chain seq x y z
N MET A 1 29.33 57.39 24.40
CA MET A 1 28.25 56.46 24.79
C MET A 1 27.94 55.57 23.57
N ASN A 2 28.66 54.43 23.49
CA ASN A 2 28.45 53.44 22.43
C ASN A 2 27.48 52.37 22.95
N ARG A 3 26.30 52.29 22.34
CA ARG A 3 25.34 51.20 22.56
C ARG A 3 25.64 50.11 21.54
N GLY A 4 26.25 49.03 21.99
CA GLY A 4 26.39 47.81 21.17
C GLY A 4 25.04 47.08 21.04
N LEU A 5 24.57 46.91 19.80
CA LEU A 5 23.42 46.08 19.44
C LEU A 5 23.94 44.64 19.41
N GLY A 6 23.55 43.83 20.40
CA GLY A 6 23.77 42.39 20.36
C GLY A 6 22.84 41.70 19.37
N LEU A 7 23.41 41.11 18.34
CA LEU A 7 22.68 40.29 17.37
C LEU A 7 22.46 38.89 17.99
N ILE A 8 21.23 38.57 18.39
CA ILE A 8 20.85 37.23 18.81
C ILE A 8 20.63 36.41 17.56
N ILE A 9 21.58 35.55 17.21
CA ILE A 9 21.40 34.54 16.17
C ILE A 9 20.63 33.37 16.81
N ILE A 10 19.36 33.24 16.50
CA ILE A 10 18.58 32.04 16.82
C ILE A 10 18.98 30.96 15.82
N LEU A 11 19.84 30.04 16.25
CA LEU A 11 20.17 28.84 15.50
C LEU A 11 18.98 27.88 15.62
N THR A 12 18.07 27.90 14.63
CA THR A 12 17.08 26.84 14.48
C THR A 12 17.82 25.58 14.03
N LEU A 13 18.06 24.67 14.97
CA LEU A 13 18.46 23.31 14.65
C LEU A 13 17.29 22.65 13.88
N PHE A 14 17.40 22.61 12.55
CA PHE A 14 16.63 21.65 11.76
C PHE A 14 17.23 20.27 12.07
N CYS A 15 16.67 19.56 13.05
CA CYS A 15 16.85 18.12 13.15
C CYS A 15 16.20 17.51 11.91
N SER A 16 17.00 17.16 10.91
CA SER A 16 16.60 16.26 9.84
C SER A 16 16.35 14.88 10.49
N PHE A 17 15.10 14.61 10.85
CA PHE A 17 14.70 13.26 11.19
C PHE A 17 14.68 12.48 9.88
N ALA A 18 15.80 11.89 9.48
CA ALA A 18 15.75 10.73 8.61
C ALA A 18 14.87 9.70 9.35
N SER A 19 13.73 9.37 8.79
CA SER A 19 12.83 8.36 9.35
C SER A 19 13.60 7.04 9.38
N ALA A 20 14.14 6.67 10.53
CA ALA A 20 14.61 5.32 10.75
C ALA A 20 13.36 4.46 10.99
N LEU A 21 13.30 3.32 10.32
CA LEU A 21 12.25 2.32 10.59
C LEU A 21 12.16 2.06 12.09
N PRO A 22 10.96 1.78 12.64
CA PRO A 22 10.80 1.52 14.05
C PRO A 22 11.79 0.45 14.53
N PRO A 23 12.38 0.61 15.74
CA PRO A 23 13.26 -0.39 16.29
C PRO A 23 12.61 -1.77 16.29
N GLY A 24 13.33 -2.76 15.79
CA GLY A 24 12.82 -4.14 15.70
C GLY A 24 11.98 -4.44 14.47
N PHE A 25 11.79 -3.50 13.53
CA PHE A 25 11.16 -3.81 12.24
C PHE A 25 12.21 -3.95 11.14
N CYS A 26 12.15 -5.07 10.41
CA CYS A 26 13.08 -5.39 9.33
C CYS A 26 12.34 -5.92 8.11
N LEU A 27 12.64 -5.36 6.95
CA LEU A 27 12.07 -5.80 5.68
C LEU A 27 13.20 -6.11 4.68
N GLY A 28 13.20 -7.33 4.16
CA GLY A 28 14.14 -7.75 3.12
C GLY A 28 15.57 -7.97 3.63
N GLU A 29 15.76 -8.22 4.93
CA GLU A 29 17.07 -8.58 5.47
C GLU A 29 17.57 -9.92 4.88
N GLU A 30 18.90 -10.01 4.74
CA GLU A 30 19.58 -11.18 4.16
C GLU A 30 19.05 -11.59 2.76
N GLY A 31 18.41 -10.66 2.03
CA GLY A 31 17.83 -10.94 0.71
C GLY A 31 16.48 -11.67 0.74
N GLY A 32 15.88 -11.82 1.92
CA GLY A 32 14.57 -12.45 2.07
C GLY A 32 13.42 -11.58 1.55
N LEU A 33 12.39 -12.21 0.96
CA LEU A 33 11.16 -11.57 0.48
C LEU A 33 10.06 -11.75 1.54
N ALA A 34 9.42 -10.65 1.95
CA ALA A 34 8.24 -10.72 2.79
C ALA A 34 7.01 -11.10 1.96
N LEU A 35 6.24 -12.09 2.40
CA LEU A 35 4.96 -12.41 1.77
C LEU A 35 3.83 -11.74 2.52
N GLY A 36 2.92 -11.15 1.76
CA GLY A 36 1.68 -10.55 2.25
C GLY A 36 0.45 -11.09 1.53
N VAL A 37 -0.70 -10.91 2.16
CA VAL A 37 -1.98 -11.23 1.58
C VAL A 37 -2.98 -10.11 1.86
N PHE A 38 -3.75 -9.76 0.83
CA PHE A 38 -4.94 -8.96 0.96
C PHE A 38 -6.14 -9.84 0.58
N ALA A 39 -6.89 -10.28 1.58
CA ALA A 39 -8.06 -11.14 1.44
C ALA A 39 -9.29 -10.43 2.01
N PRO A 40 -9.78 -9.37 1.34
CA PRO A 40 -10.91 -8.59 1.82
C PRO A 40 -12.23 -9.33 1.65
N GLU A 41 -13.16 -9.07 2.55
CA GLU A 41 -14.56 -9.37 2.30
C GLU A 41 -15.12 -8.34 1.31
N LYS A 42 -15.66 -8.82 0.19
CA LYS A 42 -16.33 -7.95 -0.79
C LYS A 42 -17.80 -7.76 -0.42
N THR A 43 -18.03 -6.98 0.63
CA THR A 43 -19.36 -6.54 1.06
C THR A 43 -19.57 -5.06 0.73
N PRO A 44 -20.82 -4.58 0.74
CA PRO A 44 -21.10 -3.16 0.62
C PRO A 44 -20.48 -2.29 1.72
N SER A 45 -20.07 -2.88 2.85
CA SER A 45 -19.40 -2.20 3.96
C SER A 45 -17.89 -2.02 3.77
N GLY A 46 -17.35 -2.43 2.59
CA GLY A 46 -15.95 -2.19 2.30
C GLY A 46 -14.99 -3.32 2.65
N GLU A 47 -13.72 -3.02 2.56
CA GLU A 47 -12.61 -3.97 2.68
C GLU A 47 -12.05 -4.01 4.11
N GLU A 48 -12.87 -3.68 5.13
CA GLU A 48 -12.45 -3.59 6.53
C GLU A 48 -12.33 -4.95 7.22
N HIS A 49 -13.12 -5.92 6.78
CA HIS A 49 -13.16 -7.20 7.47
C HIS A 49 -12.01 -8.11 7.07
N ILE A 50 -11.34 -8.65 8.08
CA ILE A 50 -10.30 -9.67 7.90
C ILE A 50 -10.97 -11.04 7.88
N LEU A 51 -10.87 -11.71 6.74
CA LEU A 51 -11.33 -13.09 6.60
C LEU A 51 -10.19 -14.05 6.93
N LEU A 52 -10.05 -14.42 8.20
CA LEU A 52 -9.00 -15.35 8.63
C LEU A 52 -9.03 -16.69 7.89
N ASP A 53 -10.21 -17.20 7.60
CA ASP A 53 -10.37 -18.46 6.87
C ASP A 53 -9.79 -18.33 5.44
N GLU A 54 -9.96 -17.19 4.79
CA GLU A 54 -9.38 -16.91 3.48
C GLU A 54 -7.85 -16.79 3.55
N ILE A 55 -7.34 -16.12 4.58
CA ILE A 55 -5.89 -16.02 4.83
C ILE A 55 -5.29 -17.41 5.11
N GLN A 56 -5.96 -18.24 5.91
CA GLN A 56 -5.53 -19.59 6.20
C GLN A 56 -5.57 -20.48 4.95
N ALA A 57 -6.65 -20.41 4.17
CA ALA A 57 -6.76 -21.13 2.90
C ALA A 57 -5.65 -20.74 1.91
N PHE A 58 -5.31 -19.44 1.83
CA PHE A 58 -4.19 -18.96 1.03
C PHE A 58 -2.86 -19.53 1.57
N ARG A 59 -2.60 -19.43 2.88
CA ARG A 59 -1.39 -19.94 3.56
C ARG A 59 -1.20 -21.44 3.29
N GLU A 60 -2.26 -22.23 3.36
CA GLU A 60 -2.22 -23.68 3.07
C GLU A 60 -1.83 -23.95 1.60
N LYS A 61 -2.37 -23.17 0.66
CA LYS A 61 -2.05 -23.34 -0.76
C LYS A 61 -0.59 -23.05 -1.06
N ILE A 62 -0.04 -21.98 -0.52
CA ILE A 62 1.35 -21.58 -0.79
C ILE A 62 2.37 -22.39 0.05
N GLY A 63 1.98 -22.89 1.23
CA GLY A 63 2.84 -23.64 2.13
C GLY A 63 4.01 -22.84 2.70
N ARG A 64 3.85 -21.54 2.86
CA ARG A 64 4.87 -20.60 3.36
C ARG A 64 4.26 -19.65 4.42
N PRO A 65 5.07 -19.13 5.35
CA PRO A 65 4.60 -18.11 6.28
C PRO A 65 4.20 -16.83 5.55
N ILE A 66 3.19 -16.14 6.08
CA ILE A 66 2.74 -14.82 5.65
C ILE A 66 3.15 -13.82 6.71
N ALA A 67 3.90 -12.80 6.32
CA ALA A 67 4.43 -11.79 7.23
C ALA A 67 3.55 -10.51 7.28
N ILE A 68 2.71 -10.27 6.27
CA ILE A 68 1.90 -9.04 6.15
C ILE A 68 0.45 -9.42 5.87
N GLY A 69 -0.47 -8.90 6.67
CA GLY A 69 -1.91 -8.97 6.43
C GLY A 69 -2.48 -7.59 6.12
N VAL A 70 -3.19 -7.45 4.99
CA VAL A 70 -3.71 -6.16 4.53
C VAL A 70 -5.21 -6.07 4.79
N PHE A 71 -5.68 -4.91 5.24
CA PHE A 71 -7.09 -4.54 5.33
C PHE A 71 -7.27 -3.03 5.21
N SER A 72 -8.51 -2.58 4.99
CA SER A 72 -8.84 -1.16 4.91
C SER A 72 -9.42 -0.65 6.23
N ASP A 73 -9.14 0.61 6.54
CA ASP A 73 -9.76 1.40 7.61
C ASP A 73 -10.63 2.48 6.96
N GLU A 74 -11.93 2.20 6.83
CA GLU A 74 -12.86 3.03 6.06
C GLU A 74 -13.51 4.11 6.95
N TRP A 75 -13.06 5.34 6.82
CA TRP A 75 -13.55 6.47 7.62
C TRP A 75 -15.02 6.86 7.35
N MET A 76 -15.63 6.33 6.32
CA MET A 76 -17.07 6.45 6.12
C MET A 76 -17.88 5.66 7.15
N ASN A 77 -17.29 4.60 7.73
CA ASN A 77 -17.94 3.75 8.72
C ASN A 77 -17.56 4.15 10.15
N ASP A 78 -16.28 4.20 10.46
CA ASP A 78 -15.73 4.62 11.75
C ASP A 78 -14.42 5.38 11.56
N ARG A 79 -14.07 6.26 12.49
CA ARG A 79 -12.84 7.06 12.48
C ARG A 79 -11.88 6.68 13.61
N LYS A 80 -12.05 5.48 14.14
CA LYS A 80 -11.22 4.95 15.23
C LYS A 80 -10.14 4.05 14.68
N PHE A 81 -9.07 3.93 15.44
CA PHE A 81 -8.05 2.93 15.15
C PHE A 81 -8.68 1.51 15.15
N PRO A 82 -8.48 0.71 14.10
CA PRO A 82 -9.09 -0.61 13.95
C PRO A 82 -8.36 -1.67 14.80
N ALA A 83 -8.41 -1.49 16.12
CA ALA A 83 -7.62 -2.23 17.10
C ALA A 83 -7.83 -3.76 17.01
N GLU A 84 -9.07 -4.19 16.80
CA GLU A 84 -9.40 -5.62 16.76
C GLU A 84 -8.81 -6.30 15.53
N ASN A 85 -8.91 -5.66 14.36
CA ASN A 85 -8.29 -6.16 13.13
C ASN A 85 -6.76 -6.22 13.26
N ALA A 86 -6.15 -5.16 13.77
CA ALA A 86 -4.71 -5.12 13.98
C ALA A 86 -4.25 -6.21 14.95
N LYS A 87 -4.96 -6.42 16.08
CA LYS A 87 -4.68 -7.51 17.04
C LYS A 87 -4.85 -8.90 16.41
N THR A 88 -5.88 -9.08 15.61
CA THR A 88 -6.15 -10.34 14.92
C THR A 88 -4.96 -10.75 14.05
N LEU A 89 -4.46 -9.84 13.21
CA LEU A 89 -3.29 -10.11 12.36
C LEU A 89 -2.03 -10.34 13.19
N ARG A 90 -1.78 -9.51 14.20
CA ARG A 90 -0.64 -9.70 15.09
C ARG A 90 -0.64 -11.05 15.78
N ASN A 91 -1.79 -11.51 16.26
CA ASN A 91 -1.94 -12.82 16.93
C ASN A 91 -1.67 -13.98 15.97
N GLU A 92 -1.90 -13.80 14.68
CA GLU A 92 -1.53 -14.73 13.61
C GLU A 92 -0.06 -14.62 13.15
N GLY A 93 0.74 -13.78 13.81
CA GLY A 93 2.16 -13.58 13.49
C GLY A 93 2.41 -12.66 12.29
N MET A 94 1.43 -11.86 11.89
CA MET A 94 1.54 -10.93 10.77
C MET A 94 1.65 -9.48 11.25
N VAL A 95 2.36 -8.65 10.48
CA VAL A 95 2.33 -7.20 10.63
C VAL A 95 1.09 -6.67 9.92
N PRO A 96 0.23 -5.91 10.61
CA PRO A 96 -0.91 -5.25 9.98
C PRO A 96 -0.47 -4.24 8.93
N TYR A 97 -1.07 -4.27 7.75
CA TYR A 97 -0.97 -3.23 6.75
C TYR A 97 -2.34 -2.57 6.59
N ILE A 98 -2.46 -1.33 7.04
CA ILE A 98 -3.70 -0.58 7.06
C ILE A 98 -3.76 0.35 5.85
N ARG A 99 -4.73 0.14 4.99
CA ARG A 99 -5.11 1.11 3.96
C ARG A 99 -6.01 2.16 4.63
N PHE A 100 -5.47 3.34 4.91
CA PHE A 100 -6.13 4.41 5.63
C PHE A 100 -7.01 5.23 4.69
N MET A 101 -8.31 4.90 4.64
CA MET A 101 -9.25 5.33 3.61
C MET A 101 -10.12 6.49 4.12
N MET A 102 -9.57 7.72 4.11
CA MET A 102 -10.33 8.94 4.44
C MET A 102 -11.25 9.32 3.27
N ARG A 103 -12.36 8.63 3.16
CA ARG A 103 -13.39 8.85 2.14
C ARG A 103 -14.78 8.68 2.72
N SER A 104 -15.77 9.37 2.10
CA SER A 104 -17.18 9.31 2.50
C SER A 104 -18.01 8.26 1.75
N SER A 105 -17.42 7.64 0.73
CA SER A 105 -18.05 6.57 -0.06
C SER A 105 -16.97 5.69 -0.70
N ASP A 106 -17.26 4.42 -0.87
CA ASP A 106 -16.44 3.45 -1.61
C ASP A 106 -16.74 3.44 -3.13
N THR A 107 -17.77 4.18 -3.57
CA THR A 107 -18.12 4.30 -4.98
C THR A 107 -16.96 4.92 -5.75
N PRO A 108 -16.42 4.24 -6.78
CA PRO A 108 -15.30 4.74 -7.54
C PRO A 108 -15.71 5.90 -8.48
N TYR A 109 -14.70 6.60 -9.00
CA TYR A 109 -14.85 7.66 -10.02
C TYR A 109 -15.70 8.84 -9.58
N GLN A 110 -15.56 9.26 -8.32
CA GLN A 110 -16.26 10.45 -7.82
C GLN A 110 -15.38 11.29 -6.91
N LYS A 111 -15.72 12.58 -6.86
CA LYS A 111 -15.05 13.55 -6.01
C LYS A 111 -15.45 13.35 -4.56
N GLU A 112 -14.48 13.46 -3.63
CA GLU A 112 -14.72 13.45 -2.20
C GLU A 112 -15.36 14.78 -1.73
N PRO A 113 -16.56 14.75 -1.15
CA PRO A 113 -17.22 15.98 -0.72
C PRO A 113 -16.83 16.42 0.70
N PHE A 114 -16.40 15.53 1.56
CA PHE A 114 -16.21 15.77 3.00
C PHE A 114 -14.74 15.69 3.42
N TYR A 115 -14.06 14.57 3.15
CA TYR A 115 -12.64 14.37 3.45
C TYR A 115 -11.76 14.92 2.32
N THR A 116 -12.04 16.16 1.87
CA THR A 116 -11.24 16.77 0.80
C THR A 116 -9.80 16.94 1.26
N LEU A 117 -8.85 16.85 0.32
CA LEU A 117 -7.43 17.07 0.60
C LEU A 117 -7.20 18.41 1.35
N SER A 118 -7.89 19.46 0.93
CA SER A 118 -7.83 20.78 1.60
C SER A 118 -8.37 20.73 3.03
N ASN A 119 -9.47 20.02 3.30
CA ASN A 119 -10.03 19.90 4.65
C ASN A 119 -9.08 19.16 5.58
N ILE A 120 -8.42 18.11 5.08
CA ILE A 120 -7.41 17.35 5.82
C ILE A 120 -6.22 18.26 6.13
N ALA A 121 -5.64 18.92 5.12
CA ALA A 121 -4.49 19.80 5.29
C ALA A 121 -4.76 21.00 6.22
N LEU A 122 -6.02 21.46 6.30
CA LEU A 122 -6.46 22.54 7.21
C LEU A 122 -6.79 22.04 8.62
N GLY A 123 -6.61 20.77 8.93
CA GLY A 123 -6.78 20.22 10.28
C GLY A 123 -8.22 19.99 10.72
N LYS A 124 -9.17 19.89 9.80
CA LYS A 124 -10.59 19.69 10.18
C LYS A 124 -10.85 18.35 10.86
N PHE A 125 -9.92 17.41 10.79
CA PHE A 125 -10.04 16.06 11.35
C PHE A 125 -8.96 15.77 12.40
N ASP A 126 -8.30 16.82 12.93
CA ASP A 126 -7.18 16.66 13.87
C ASP A 126 -7.60 15.91 15.14
N GLY A 127 -8.82 16.15 15.64
CA GLY A 127 -9.32 15.46 16.83
C GLY A 127 -9.39 13.95 16.66
N GLU A 128 -9.91 13.49 15.54
CA GLU A 128 -9.99 12.08 15.19
C GLU A 128 -8.60 11.49 14.90
N LEU A 129 -7.75 12.22 14.16
CA LEU A 129 -6.36 11.79 13.88
C LEU A 129 -5.54 11.65 15.17
N ILE A 130 -5.68 12.58 16.12
CA ILE A 130 -5.03 12.52 17.44
C ILE A 130 -5.49 11.28 18.22
N SER A 131 -6.80 11.02 18.25
CA SER A 131 -7.35 9.84 18.94
C SER A 131 -6.82 8.55 18.30
N TRP A 132 -6.88 8.46 16.98
CA TRP A 132 -6.38 7.34 16.20
C TRP A 132 -4.89 7.08 16.46
N ALA A 133 -4.07 8.15 16.45
CA ALA A 133 -2.63 8.08 16.69
C ALA A 133 -2.31 7.54 18.11
N ARG A 134 -3.03 7.97 19.12
CA ARG A 134 -2.85 7.50 20.51
C ARG A 134 -3.16 6.02 20.66
N GLU A 135 -4.20 5.54 19.98
CA GLU A 135 -4.56 4.14 19.99
C GLU A 135 -3.54 3.29 19.21
N ALA A 136 -3.08 3.76 18.05
CA ALA A 136 -2.01 3.12 17.27
C ALA A 136 -0.70 3.04 18.08
N ARG A 137 -0.32 4.11 18.79
CA ARG A 137 0.82 4.09 19.72
C ARG A 137 0.64 3.04 20.81
N SER A 138 -0.56 2.96 21.37
CA SER A 138 -0.87 2.01 22.46
C SER A 138 -0.87 0.56 21.99
N PHE A 139 -1.10 0.30 20.70
CA PHE A 139 -0.96 -1.01 20.08
C PHE A 139 0.49 -1.53 20.18
N GLY A 140 1.49 -0.66 20.09
CA GLY A 140 2.88 -0.89 20.46
C GLY A 140 3.70 -1.82 19.56
N SER A 141 3.08 -2.41 18.52
CA SER A 141 3.76 -3.23 17.51
C SER A 141 3.82 -2.48 16.18
N PRO A 142 4.76 -2.80 15.29
CA PRO A 142 4.83 -2.20 13.96
C PRO A 142 3.51 -2.31 13.18
N ILE A 143 3.17 -1.24 12.48
CA ILE A 143 2.01 -1.14 11.60
C ILE A 143 2.48 -0.53 10.28
N LEU A 144 2.25 -1.20 9.18
CA LEU A 144 2.35 -0.63 7.84
C LEU A 144 1.08 0.18 7.57
N ILE A 145 1.22 1.42 7.10
CA ILE A 145 0.08 2.30 6.87
C ILE A 145 0.27 3.12 5.59
N GLU A 146 -0.78 3.24 4.80
CA GLU A 146 -0.84 4.14 3.65
C GLU A 146 -2.02 5.10 3.75
N TYR A 147 -1.84 6.32 3.25
CA TYR A 147 -2.93 7.21 2.87
C TYR A 147 -2.82 7.49 1.37
N GLY A 148 -3.93 7.37 0.64
CA GLY A 148 -3.92 7.60 -0.80
C GLY A 148 -3.52 6.37 -1.60
N THR A 149 -4.20 5.25 -1.37
CA THR A 149 -4.07 4.02 -2.19
C THR A 149 -4.04 4.37 -3.66
N GLU A 150 -3.03 3.84 -4.39
CA GLU A 150 -2.88 4.02 -5.84
C GLU A 150 -3.14 5.47 -6.28
N ILE A 151 -2.40 6.41 -5.70
CA ILE A 151 -2.64 7.86 -5.82
C ILE A 151 -2.80 8.35 -7.26
N ASN A 152 -2.14 7.72 -8.22
CA ASN A 152 -2.21 8.04 -9.63
C ASN A 152 -3.39 7.40 -10.39
N GLN A 153 -4.39 6.84 -9.63
CA GLN A 153 -5.61 6.22 -10.18
C GLN A 153 -6.85 7.08 -9.91
N TRP A 154 -7.58 7.46 -10.94
CA TRP A 154 -8.76 8.32 -10.85
C TRP A 154 -10.02 7.66 -10.29
N ASN A 155 -10.01 6.33 -10.10
CA ASN A 155 -11.06 5.65 -9.37
C ASN A 155 -11.08 6.02 -7.88
N TYR A 156 -10.01 6.64 -7.37
CA TYR A 156 -9.92 7.14 -6.00
C TYR A 156 -10.10 8.66 -5.93
N PRO A 157 -10.79 9.17 -4.88
CA PRO A 157 -11.15 10.59 -4.78
C PRO A 157 -9.98 11.52 -4.48
N TRP A 158 -8.86 11.00 -3.99
CA TRP A 158 -7.64 11.78 -3.71
C TRP A 158 -6.78 12.05 -4.94
N ASN A 159 -7.07 11.39 -6.08
CA ASN A 159 -6.34 11.64 -7.31
C ASN A 159 -6.47 13.10 -7.79
N GLY A 160 -5.42 13.61 -8.42
CA GLY A 160 -5.38 14.96 -8.96
C GLY A 160 -6.53 15.30 -9.90
N TYR A 161 -7.06 14.34 -10.66
CA TYR A 161 -8.21 14.52 -11.54
C TYR A 161 -9.40 15.19 -10.83
N TRP A 162 -9.70 14.76 -9.60
CA TRP A 162 -10.80 15.30 -8.79
C TRP A 162 -10.43 16.59 -8.05
N ASN A 163 -9.13 16.92 -7.98
CA ASN A 163 -8.58 17.96 -7.13
C ASN A 163 -7.87 19.07 -7.90
N GLY A 164 -8.10 19.18 -9.22
CA GLY A 164 -7.56 20.25 -10.07
C GLY A 164 -6.25 19.87 -10.77
N ASN A 165 -6.13 18.60 -11.15
CA ASN A 165 -5.01 18.02 -11.90
C ASN A 165 -3.67 18.22 -11.18
N GLN A 166 -2.69 18.89 -11.77
CA GLN A 166 -1.38 19.11 -11.15
C GLN A 166 -1.46 19.80 -9.79
N LYS A 167 -2.40 20.75 -9.59
CA LYS A 167 -2.62 21.35 -8.27
C LYS A 167 -3.04 20.32 -7.23
N GLY A 168 -3.76 19.28 -7.63
CA GLY A 168 -4.18 18.19 -6.77
C GLY A 168 -3.00 17.40 -6.19
N GLN A 169 -1.85 17.35 -6.89
CA GLN A 169 -0.63 16.74 -6.38
C GLN A 169 -0.10 17.49 -5.15
N ASP A 170 -0.08 18.82 -5.20
CA ASP A 170 0.38 19.62 -4.06
C ASP A 170 -0.58 19.49 -2.88
N LEU A 171 -1.89 19.56 -3.15
CA LEU A 171 -2.91 19.34 -2.11
C LEU A 171 -2.80 17.96 -1.45
N PHE A 172 -2.51 16.91 -2.24
CA PHE A 172 -2.28 15.58 -1.69
C PHE A 172 -1.04 15.55 -0.79
N LYS A 173 0.08 16.10 -1.25
CA LYS A 173 1.31 16.19 -0.44
C LYS A 173 1.07 16.90 0.88
N ASP A 174 0.33 18.00 0.86
CA ASP A 174 0.01 18.76 2.06
C ASP A 174 -0.87 17.95 3.03
N ALA A 175 -1.91 17.27 2.53
CA ALA A 175 -2.76 16.41 3.33
C ALA A 175 -1.98 15.22 3.91
N TYR A 176 -1.17 14.55 3.11
CA TYR A 176 -0.33 13.41 3.52
C TYR A 176 0.64 13.80 4.64
N ARG A 177 1.36 14.90 4.45
CA ARG A 177 2.30 15.44 5.43
C ARG A 177 1.62 15.87 6.73
N HIS A 178 0.42 16.46 6.63
CA HIS A 178 -0.37 16.87 7.78
C HIS A 178 -0.77 15.68 8.65
N ILE A 179 -1.30 14.61 8.05
CA ILE A 179 -1.64 13.36 8.74
C ILE A 179 -0.41 12.83 9.49
N ILE A 180 0.71 12.66 8.81
CA ILE A 180 1.93 12.10 9.41
C ILE A 180 2.47 12.96 10.55
N ARG A 181 2.43 14.28 10.40
CA ARG A 181 2.87 15.20 11.44
C ARG A 181 2.08 14.98 12.72
N ILE A 182 0.74 14.93 12.66
CA ILE A 182 -0.11 14.65 13.81
C ILE A 182 0.22 13.29 14.43
N MET A 183 0.32 12.23 13.60
CA MET A 183 0.63 10.90 14.10
C MET A 183 1.97 10.87 14.86
N ARG A 184 2.98 11.59 14.36
CA ARG A 184 4.30 11.69 15.00
C ARG A 184 4.29 12.55 16.26
N GLU A 185 3.58 13.67 16.25
CA GLU A 185 3.40 14.54 17.42
C GLU A 185 2.73 13.80 18.59
N GLU A 186 1.81 12.89 18.30
CA GLU A 186 1.18 12.02 19.30
C GLU A 186 2.03 10.79 19.68
N GLY A 187 3.23 10.66 19.12
CA GLY A 187 4.19 9.62 19.47
C GLY A 187 3.88 8.25 18.89
N ALA A 188 3.11 8.15 17.80
CA ALA A 188 2.84 6.90 17.08
C ALA A 188 4.05 6.50 16.20
N SER A 189 5.20 6.28 16.82
CA SER A 189 6.48 5.94 16.16
C SER A 189 6.53 4.50 15.61
N ASN A 190 5.53 3.69 15.90
CA ASN A 190 5.37 2.34 15.37
C ASN A 190 4.67 2.29 14.00
N LEU A 191 4.28 3.44 13.44
CA LEU A 191 3.70 3.57 12.10
C LEU A 191 4.81 3.65 11.05
N ILE A 192 4.74 2.80 10.03
CA ILE A 192 5.64 2.72 8.89
C ILE A 192 4.87 3.20 7.67
N TRP A 193 5.24 4.35 7.15
CA TRP A 193 4.46 5.05 6.14
C TRP A 193 4.79 4.61 4.73
N ILE A 194 3.76 4.25 3.98
CA ILE A 194 3.84 3.74 2.62
C ILE A 194 3.27 4.75 1.64
N TYR A 195 4.05 5.11 0.64
CA TYR A 195 3.61 5.83 -0.54
C TYR A 195 3.18 4.82 -1.61
N HIS A 196 1.89 4.78 -1.96
CA HIS A 196 1.32 3.76 -2.82
C HIS A 196 0.95 4.30 -4.20
N VAL A 197 1.56 3.72 -5.25
CA VAL A 197 1.30 4.04 -6.65
C VAL A 197 0.86 2.81 -7.44
N ASN A 198 0.11 3.02 -8.50
CA ASN A 198 -0.12 2.00 -9.52
C ASN A 198 0.96 2.15 -10.61
N ALA A 199 1.43 1.05 -11.18
CA ALA A 199 2.42 1.06 -12.25
C ALA A 199 1.93 1.79 -13.51
N GLU A 200 0.62 1.89 -13.70
CA GLU A 200 -0.02 2.59 -14.82
C GLU A 200 -0.86 3.73 -14.29
N SER A 201 -0.56 4.96 -14.69
CA SER A 201 -1.36 6.13 -14.30
C SER A 201 -2.68 6.19 -15.07
N GLN A 202 -3.77 6.49 -14.35
CA GLN A 202 -5.09 6.72 -14.91
C GLN A 202 -5.67 8.03 -14.32
N PRO A 203 -5.99 9.05 -15.12
CA PRO A 203 -5.76 9.12 -16.56
C PRO A 203 -4.27 9.13 -16.92
N ALA A 204 -3.93 8.72 -18.14
CA ALA A 204 -2.55 8.67 -18.64
C ALA A 204 -2.04 10.03 -19.11
N ASP A 205 -2.38 11.09 -18.39
CA ASP A 205 -1.96 12.45 -18.66
C ASP A 205 -0.58 12.73 -18.05
N GLU A 206 0.22 13.57 -18.68
CA GLU A 206 1.57 13.91 -18.22
C GLU A 206 1.61 14.46 -16.79
N TRP A 207 0.62 15.26 -16.40
CA TRP A 207 0.51 15.77 -15.04
C TRP A 207 0.25 14.66 -14.00
N ASN A 208 -0.37 13.52 -14.37
CA ASN A 208 -0.72 12.45 -13.45
C ASN A 208 0.42 11.43 -13.28
N ASN A 209 1.66 11.88 -13.34
CA ASN A 209 2.80 11.00 -13.11
C ASN A 209 2.93 10.62 -11.63
N MET A 210 3.37 9.39 -11.38
CA MET A 210 3.46 8.84 -10.03
C MET A 210 4.44 9.58 -9.11
N THR A 211 5.44 10.28 -9.65
CA THR A 211 6.44 10.98 -8.83
C THR A 211 5.98 12.35 -8.36
N GLY A 212 5.01 12.96 -9.05
CA GLY A 212 4.49 14.28 -8.73
C GLY A 212 3.75 14.38 -7.40
N TYR A 213 3.23 13.26 -6.89
CA TYR A 213 2.53 13.16 -5.61
C TYR A 213 3.45 12.83 -4.44
N TYR A 214 4.74 12.54 -4.70
CA TYR A 214 5.65 12.06 -3.65
C TYR A 214 5.80 13.09 -2.52
N PRO A 215 5.52 12.70 -1.26
CA PRO A 215 5.49 13.64 -0.16
C PRO A 215 6.89 14.06 0.34
N GLY A 216 7.92 13.34 -0.08
CA GLY A 216 9.30 13.53 0.36
C GLY A 216 9.79 12.40 1.27
N ASP A 217 11.10 12.19 1.29
CA ASP A 217 11.77 11.07 1.98
C ASP A 217 11.51 11.02 3.48
N GLU A 218 11.31 12.18 4.09
CA GLU A 218 11.02 12.28 5.52
C GLU A 218 9.61 11.81 5.89
N TYR A 219 8.70 11.70 4.90
CA TYR A 219 7.31 11.27 5.11
C TYR A 219 7.02 9.88 4.54
N CYS A 220 8.02 9.21 3.98
CA CYS A 220 7.84 7.92 3.34
C CYS A 220 8.94 6.95 3.76
N ASP A 221 8.55 5.81 4.30
CA ASP A 221 9.47 4.74 4.70
C ASP A 221 9.59 3.68 3.61
N LEU A 222 8.49 3.34 2.95
CA LEU A 222 8.37 2.33 1.91
C LEU A 222 7.54 2.86 0.73
N VAL A 223 7.72 2.26 -0.43
CA VAL A 223 6.83 2.44 -1.59
C VAL A 223 6.04 1.17 -1.84
N ALA A 224 4.73 1.27 -2.05
CA ALA A 224 3.95 0.18 -2.64
C ALA A 224 3.71 0.44 -4.11
N VAL A 225 3.83 -0.59 -4.93
CA VAL A 225 3.54 -0.56 -6.36
C VAL A 225 2.49 -1.62 -6.66
N SER A 226 1.32 -1.20 -7.12
CA SER A 226 0.31 -2.12 -7.65
C SER A 226 0.50 -2.33 -9.13
N LEU A 227 0.54 -3.59 -9.53
CA LEU A 227 0.45 -4.03 -10.93
C LEU A 227 -0.25 -5.37 -10.97
N PHE A 228 -1.34 -5.43 -11.71
CA PHE A 228 -2.15 -6.64 -11.82
C PHE A 228 -2.04 -7.26 -13.21
N GLY A 229 -2.19 -8.57 -13.27
CA GLY A 229 -2.45 -9.30 -14.51
C GLY A 229 -3.86 -9.05 -15.03
N THR A 230 -4.41 -10.03 -15.72
CA THR A 230 -5.75 -9.90 -16.30
C THR A 230 -6.84 -9.74 -15.25
N LYS A 231 -7.84 -8.90 -15.56
CA LYS A 231 -9.08 -8.71 -14.79
C LYS A 231 -10.27 -8.70 -15.75
N LYS A 232 -11.30 -9.43 -15.43
CA LYS A 232 -12.56 -9.36 -16.20
C LYS A 232 -13.32 -8.08 -15.85
N PRO A 233 -14.24 -7.62 -16.71
CA PRO A 233 -14.55 -8.16 -18.03
C PRO A 233 -13.60 -7.67 -19.14
N PHE A 234 -12.71 -6.73 -18.82
CA PHE A 234 -11.84 -6.06 -19.80
C PHE A 234 -10.43 -6.68 -19.77
N GLU A 235 -10.34 -7.93 -20.21
CA GLU A 235 -9.06 -8.60 -20.41
C GLU A 235 -8.38 -8.02 -21.65
N THR A 236 -7.58 -6.98 -21.49
CA THR A 236 -6.77 -6.40 -22.57
C THR A 236 -5.34 -6.91 -22.48
N GLY A 237 -4.70 -7.09 -23.64
CA GLY A 237 -3.26 -7.39 -23.71
C GLY A 237 -2.46 -6.27 -23.05
N THR A 238 -1.95 -6.56 -21.88
CA THR A 238 -1.09 -5.65 -21.14
C THR A 238 0.33 -5.73 -21.68
N LYS A 239 1.12 -4.68 -21.46
CA LYS A 239 2.58 -4.75 -21.52
C LYS A 239 3.02 -5.97 -20.72
N LYS A 240 4.13 -6.62 -21.13
CA LYS A 240 4.70 -7.67 -20.30
C LYS A 240 4.85 -7.15 -18.88
N PHE A 241 4.48 -7.95 -17.90
CA PHE A 241 4.55 -7.58 -16.48
C PHE A 241 5.93 -7.02 -16.11
N SER A 242 7.02 -7.70 -16.58
CA SER A 242 8.39 -7.25 -16.36
C SER A 242 8.65 -5.85 -16.91
N ASP A 243 8.22 -5.57 -18.14
CA ASP A 243 8.47 -4.27 -18.79
C ASP A 243 7.74 -3.13 -18.04
N ALA A 244 6.56 -3.42 -17.50
CA ALA A 244 5.81 -2.45 -16.69
C ALA A 244 6.49 -2.18 -15.34
N ILE A 245 6.99 -3.21 -14.66
CA ILE A 245 7.76 -3.05 -13.41
C ILE A 245 9.07 -2.29 -13.69
N ASP A 246 9.84 -2.68 -14.70
CA ASP A 246 11.08 -2.01 -15.06
C ASP A 246 10.87 -0.52 -15.34
N SER A 247 9.81 -0.19 -16.08
CA SER A 247 9.43 1.19 -16.37
C SER A 247 9.07 1.95 -15.09
N THR A 248 8.32 1.31 -14.18
CA THR A 248 7.92 1.92 -12.91
C THR A 248 9.11 2.17 -12.01
N LEU A 249 9.99 1.19 -11.82
CA LEU A 249 11.19 1.33 -11.00
C LEU A 249 12.10 2.43 -11.54
N SER A 250 12.30 2.46 -12.87
CA SER A 250 13.08 3.51 -13.54
C SER A 250 12.46 4.90 -13.34
N THR A 251 11.14 5.00 -13.38
CA THR A 251 10.42 6.28 -13.16
C THR A 251 10.57 6.75 -11.71
N LEU A 252 10.43 5.86 -10.73
CA LEU A 252 10.63 6.18 -9.31
C LEU A 252 12.05 6.63 -9.05
N GLN A 253 13.04 5.91 -9.57
CA GLN A 253 14.46 6.25 -9.44
C GLN A 253 14.79 7.59 -10.08
N ALA A 254 14.29 7.86 -11.29
CA ALA A 254 14.46 9.15 -11.98
C ALA A 254 13.82 10.31 -11.20
N GLY A 255 12.75 10.05 -10.48
CA GLY A 255 12.11 10.97 -9.55
C GLY A 255 12.82 11.13 -8.20
N GLY A 256 13.96 10.46 -8.00
CA GLY A 256 14.73 10.50 -6.75
C GLY A 256 14.16 9.64 -5.62
N ILE A 257 13.20 8.76 -5.91
CA ILE A 257 12.54 7.90 -4.91
C ILE A 257 13.29 6.58 -4.83
N GLN A 258 14.04 6.40 -3.73
CA GLN A 258 14.87 5.22 -3.48
C GLN A 258 14.49 4.61 -2.13
N LYS A 259 13.37 3.89 -2.12
CA LYS A 259 12.82 3.23 -0.93
C LYS A 259 12.61 1.75 -1.20
N PRO A 260 12.62 0.90 -0.17
CA PRO A 260 12.22 -0.50 -0.31
C PRO A 260 10.78 -0.59 -0.84
N ILE A 261 10.51 -1.56 -1.72
CA ILE A 261 9.25 -1.67 -2.45
C ILE A 261 8.47 -2.90 -2.00
N LEU A 262 7.17 -2.70 -1.78
CA LEU A 262 6.16 -3.76 -1.67
C LEU A 262 5.42 -3.84 -3.01
N LEU A 263 5.55 -4.97 -3.70
CA LEU A 263 4.80 -5.25 -4.92
C LEU A 263 3.43 -5.83 -4.54
N ILE A 264 2.35 -5.16 -4.93
CA ILE A 264 0.98 -5.64 -4.76
C ILE A 264 0.49 -6.14 -6.11
N THR A 265 0.11 -7.41 -6.20
CA THR A 265 -0.27 -8.03 -7.47
C THR A 265 -1.34 -9.09 -7.30
N GLY A 266 -1.86 -9.54 -8.41
CA GLY A 266 -2.82 -10.62 -8.56
C GLY A 266 -3.21 -10.76 -10.03
N THR A 267 -3.83 -11.87 -10.39
CA THR A 267 -4.42 -12.07 -11.71
C THR A 267 -5.68 -12.91 -11.58
N ASP A 268 -6.63 -12.73 -12.47
CA ASP A 268 -7.79 -13.62 -12.55
C ASP A 268 -7.33 -15.05 -12.82
N VAL A 269 -7.48 -15.91 -11.82
CA VAL A 269 -7.05 -17.32 -11.88
C VAL A 269 -7.89 -18.16 -12.86
N GLN A 270 -8.96 -17.59 -13.42
CA GLN A 270 -9.83 -18.20 -14.43
C GLN A 270 -9.70 -17.49 -15.78
N SER A 271 -8.72 -16.60 -15.95
CA SER A 271 -8.49 -15.92 -17.22
C SER A 271 -8.23 -16.91 -18.35
N ARG A 272 -8.77 -16.57 -19.52
CA ARG A 272 -8.52 -17.28 -20.80
C ARG A 272 -7.67 -16.44 -21.75
N PHE A 273 -7.40 -15.21 -21.38
CA PHE A 273 -6.64 -14.27 -22.18
C PHE A 273 -5.13 -14.47 -22.01
N GLU A 274 -4.69 -14.55 -20.77
CA GLU A 274 -3.33 -14.89 -20.39
C GLU A 274 -3.38 -16.08 -19.42
N ASP A 275 -2.53 -17.08 -19.62
CA ASP A 275 -2.47 -18.21 -18.69
C ASP A 275 -2.01 -17.74 -17.30
N PRO A 276 -2.89 -17.80 -16.28
CA PRO A 276 -2.58 -17.25 -14.96
C PRO A 276 -1.43 -18.00 -14.24
N ALA A 277 -1.19 -19.28 -14.57
CA ALA A 277 -0.06 -20.01 -14.01
C ALA A 277 1.27 -19.51 -14.59
N THR A 278 1.28 -19.17 -15.89
CA THR A 278 2.43 -18.54 -16.54
C THR A 278 2.69 -17.13 -15.97
N PHE A 279 1.65 -16.32 -15.75
CA PHE A 279 1.78 -15.02 -15.10
C PHE A 279 2.48 -15.15 -13.74
N VAL A 280 1.97 -16.02 -12.87
CA VAL A 280 2.53 -16.27 -11.54
C VAL A 280 3.99 -16.74 -11.62
N SER A 281 4.29 -17.68 -12.53
CA SER A 281 5.65 -18.21 -12.71
C SER A 281 6.62 -17.11 -13.15
N ASN A 282 6.21 -16.22 -14.05
CA ASN A 282 7.02 -15.10 -14.52
C ASN A 282 7.32 -14.09 -13.40
N VAL A 283 6.30 -13.71 -12.61
CA VAL A 283 6.47 -12.82 -11.45
C VAL A 283 7.48 -13.41 -10.46
N LEU A 284 7.27 -14.66 -10.05
CA LEU A 284 8.11 -15.28 -9.02
C LEU A 284 9.53 -15.58 -9.51
N SER A 285 9.71 -15.94 -10.79
CA SER A 285 11.06 -16.15 -11.35
C SER A 285 11.85 -14.85 -11.42
N SER A 286 11.22 -13.73 -11.75
CA SER A 286 11.87 -12.42 -11.74
C SER A 286 12.29 -12.00 -10.32
N LEU A 287 11.46 -12.27 -9.31
CA LEU A 287 11.80 -12.01 -7.92
C LEU A 287 12.94 -12.92 -7.42
N SER A 288 12.92 -14.22 -7.77
CA SER A 288 13.98 -15.15 -7.37
C SER A 288 15.33 -14.84 -8.01
N GLY A 289 15.33 -14.34 -9.24
CA GLY A 289 16.51 -13.90 -9.97
C GLY A 289 17.11 -12.59 -9.48
N GLN A 290 16.54 -11.96 -8.47
CA GLN A 290 16.91 -10.64 -7.97
C GLN A 290 16.96 -9.57 -9.11
N THR A 291 16.09 -9.72 -10.10
CA THR A 291 15.96 -8.75 -11.21
C THR A 291 15.58 -7.37 -10.67
N TRP A 292 14.81 -7.37 -9.57
CA TRP A 292 14.33 -6.15 -8.89
C TRP A 292 14.76 -6.14 -7.41
N PRO A 293 16.02 -5.78 -7.12
CA PRO A 293 16.59 -5.90 -5.77
C PRO A 293 15.91 -4.99 -4.74
N ASP A 294 15.23 -3.94 -5.19
CA ASP A 294 14.49 -3.02 -4.30
C ASP A 294 13.12 -3.56 -3.88
N ILE A 295 12.60 -4.59 -4.57
CA ILE A 295 11.37 -5.26 -4.15
C ILE A 295 11.67 -6.17 -2.97
N LYS A 296 11.15 -5.80 -1.80
CA LYS A 296 11.37 -6.49 -0.51
C LYS A 296 10.15 -7.27 -0.02
N GLY A 297 9.01 -7.05 -0.65
CA GLY A 297 7.79 -7.79 -0.31
C GLY A 297 6.88 -8.00 -1.52
N LEU A 298 6.14 -9.09 -1.48
CA LEU A 298 5.10 -9.46 -2.44
C LEU A 298 3.78 -9.63 -1.70
N ILE A 299 2.79 -8.82 -2.03
CA ILE A 299 1.44 -8.92 -1.48
C ILE A 299 0.51 -9.42 -2.59
N TRP A 300 -0.16 -10.55 -2.33
CA TRP A 300 -1.13 -11.12 -3.25
C TRP A 300 -2.54 -10.66 -2.90
N LEU A 301 -3.28 -10.14 -3.89
CA LEU A 301 -4.71 -9.85 -3.76
C LEU A 301 -5.48 -11.18 -3.89
N ASN A 302 -5.89 -11.75 -2.76
CA ASN A 302 -6.61 -13.03 -2.70
C ASN A 302 -8.11 -12.81 -2.54
N ALA A 303 -8.74 -12.16 -3.52
CA ALA A 303 -10.15 -11.78 -3.49
C ALA A 303 -10.90 -12.22 -4.75
N ALA A 304 -12.21 -12.35 -4.62
CA ALA A 304 -13.10 -12.56 -5.75
C ALA A 304 -14.26 -11.56 -5.69
N TRP A 305 -14.72 -11.08 -6.84
CA TRP A 305 -15.81 -10.11 -6.91
C TRP A 305 -16.60 -10.22 -8.20
N LYS A 306 -17.83 -9.73 -8.13
CA LYS A 306 -18.72 -9.57 -9.28
C LYS A 306 -18.45 -8.21 -9.94
N ASN A 307 -18.22 -8.21 -11.25
CA ASN A 307 -18.05 -6.97 -12.00
C ASN A 307 -19.38 -6.37 -12.46
N ASP A 308 -20.36 -7.25 -12.75
CA ASP A 308 -21.72 -6.90 -13.14
C ASP A 308 -22.68 -8.07 -12.85
N ASN A 309 -23.84 -8.10 -13.52
CA ASN A 309 -24.82 -9.18 -13.37
C ASN A 309 -24.51 -10.42 -14.23
N ASN A 310 -23.42 -10.42 -14.99
CA ASN A 310 -23.00 -11.56 -15.81
C ASN A 310 -21.91 -12.36 -15.09
N PRO A 311 -22.17 -13.59 -14.62
CA PRO A 311 -21.15 -14.39 -13.91
C PRO A 311 -19.88 -14.68 -14.74
N LEU A 312 -19.93 -14.58 -16.06
CA LEU A 312 -18.75 -14.73 -16.93
C LEU A 312 -17.79 -13.55 -16.81
N HIS A 313 -18.24 -12.45 -16.26
CA HIS A 313 -17.44 -11.25 -15.99
C HIS A 313 -16.89 -11.22 -14.57
N ASP A 314 -17.23 -12.18 -13.71
CA ASP A 314 -16.71 -12.23 -12.34
C ASP A 314 -15.20 -12.48 -12.37
N THR A 315 -14.45 -11.76 -11.53
CA THR A 315 -13.01 -11.92 -11.37
C THR A 315 -12.73 -12.69 -10.08
N SER A 316 -11.86 -13.70 -10.14
CA SER A 316 -11.27 -14.33 -8.96
C SER A 316 -9.75 -14.30 -9.04
N MET A 317 -9.11 -13.71 -8.04
CA MET A 317 -7.66 -13.77 -7.82
C MET A 317 -7.32 -14.73 -6.66
N ARG A 318 -8.31 -15.49 -6.17
CA ARG A 318 -8.15 -16.45 -5.07
C ARG A 318 -7.38 -17.67 -5.55
N LEU A 319 -6.18 -17.91 -5.00
CA LEU A 319 -5.36 -19.05 -5.39
C LEU A 319 -6.05 -20.40 -5.14
N GLN A 320 -6.91 -20.49 -4.14
CA GLN A 320 -7.67 -21.69 -3.82
C GLN A 320 -8.69 -22.06 -4.89
N ASP A 321 -9.08 -21.11 -5.77
CA ASP A 321 -10.05 -21.35 -6.85
C ASP A 321 -9.43 -22.01 -8.09
N ASN A 322 -8.08 -22.13 -8.16
CA ASN A 322 -7.39 -22.81 -9.27
C ASN A 322 -6.15 -23.56 -8.79
N ALA A 323 -6.23 -24.90 -8.77
CA ALA A 323 -5.15 -25.75 -8.27
C ALA A 323 -3.84 -25.63 -9.07
N THR A 324 -3.93 -25.37 -10.40
CA THR A 324 -2.74 -25.21 -11.26
C THR A 324 -2.01 -23.91 -10.93
N VAL A 325 -2.74 -22.81 -10.76
CA VAL A 325 -2.17 -21.52 -10.37
C VAL A 325 -1.56 -21.59 -8.96
N ALA A 326 -2.25 -22.23 -8.01
CA ALA A 326 -1.74 -22.45 -6.66
C ALA A 326 -0.45 -23.29 -6.67
N ALA A 327 -0.38 -24.32 -7.50
CA ALA A 327 0.81 -25.15 -7.64
C ALA A 327 1.98 -24.36 -8.25
N ALA A 328 1.74 -23.54 -9.27
CA ALA A 328 2.74 -22.65 -9.86
C ALA A 328 3.28 -21.64 -8.82
N PHE A 329 2.39 -21.04 -8.03
CA PHE A 329 2.75 -20.12 -6.96
C PHE A 329 3.64 -20.82 -5.90
N LYS A 330 3.18 -21.96 -5.39
CA LYS A 330 3.93 -22.76 -4.43
C LYS A 330 5.31 -23.18 -4.92
N SER A 331 5.39 -23.61 -6.18
CA SER A 331 6.65 -24.01 -6.82
C SER A 331 7.62 -22.84 -6.97
N GLY A 332 7.14 -21.68 -7.45
CA GLY A 332 7.96 -20.48 -7.59
C GLY A 332 8.54 -19.98 -6.25
N LEU A 333 7.77 -20.10 -5.16
CA LEU A 333 8.24 -19.73 -3.82
C LEU A 333 9.36 -20.66 -3.28
N GLN A 334 9.59 -21.84 -3.87
CA GLN A 334 10.68 -22.70 -3.43
C GLN A 334 12.06 -22.15 -3.77
N THR A 335 12.13 -21.28 -4.78
CA THR A 335 13.38 -20.66 -5.24
C THR A 335 13.67 -19.31 -4.58
N ILE A 336 12.77 -18.83 -3.72
CA ILE A 336 12.86 -17.55 -3.04
C ILE A 336 13.06 -17.77 -1.54
N GLN A 337 14.02 -17.06 -0.96
CA GLN A 337 14.14 -16.98 0.50
C GLN A 337 12.98 -16.15 1.05
N ILE A 338 12.11 -16.75 1.84
CA ILE A 338 10.94 -16.09 2.42
C ILE A 338 11.26 -15.63 3.83
N GLN A 339 11.07 -14.35 4.09
CA GLN A 339 11.15 -13.76 5.42
C GLN A 339 9.80 -13.97 6.14
N GLY A 340 9.82 -14.78 7.19
CA GLY A 340 8.61 -15.16 7.95
C GLY A 340 8.21 -14.17 9.04
N LEU A 341 9.16 -13.42 9.58
CA LEU A 341 8.94 -12.38 10.58
C LEU A 341 9.62 -11.09 10.13
N LEU A 342 8.94 -9.96 10.36
CA LEU A 342 9.49 -8.63 10.08
C LEU A 342 10.08 -7.99 11.34
N THR A 343 10.60 -8.81 12.24
CA THR A 343 11.27 -8.37 13.48
C THR A 343 12.75 -8.72 13.42
N CYS A 344 13.59 -7.73 13.71
CA CYS A 344 15.02 -7.92 13.92
C CYS A 344 15.36 -8.05 15.40
N SER A 345 16.42 -8.80 15.67
CA SER A 345 17.02 -8.95 17.01
C SER A 345 17.83 -7.73 17.41
#